data_2a2c6bafaf26d45802a1c35168c18d85
#
_entry.id   2a2c6bafaf26d45802a1c35168c18d85
#
_cell.length_a   1.000
_cell.length_b   1.000
_cell.length_c   1.000
_cell.angle_alpha   90.00
_cell.angle_beta   90.00
_cell.angle_gamma   90.00
#
_symmetry.space_group_name_H-M   'P 1'
#
loop_
_entity.id
_entity.type
_entity.pdbx_description
1 polymer ?
#
loop_
_entity_poly.entity_id
_entity_poly.type
_entity_poly.pdbx_seq_one_letter_code
_entity_poly.pdbx_strand_id
1 'polypeptide(L)'
;MILSFHPCYVADVNRLCAGRDPDEADLAAIRSADAVVLPQGCRQSLYRMARQNNSHVFPNYDARFDYPGKTGQARLFQKLSVARPRTWIFENTEQFRRRGSAVTDAGFPLVLKLDWGGEGETVFLLRTQADLKRAAATAADYERTGQEGFVIQSFVPHGHRSMRVAVIGRTRTAYWRVQETSRVFGTSVAKGARIDTTTDAHLIHLGQEVVGDFSRRSGVDLAGFDLIFEETPRSDENPRPLFLEINYFFGRTGLGGSGRFYELLQAAIDRWLADLGLDVNRTAAETCNGNNP
;
A
#
# COMPACT_ATOMS: atom_id res chain seq x y z
N MET A 1 -5.18 -21.38 20.52
CA MET A 1 -5.27 -21.93 19.15
C MET A 1 -5.17 -20.78 18.14
N ILE A 2 -4.25 -20.88 17.22
CA ILE A 2 -4.00 -19.88 16.17
C ILE A 2 -4.57 -20.43 14.85
N LEU A 3 -5.39 -19.64 14.18
CA LEU A 3 -5.96 -19.97 12.88
C LEU A 3 -5.23 -19.21 11.76
N SER A 4 -4.72 -19.91 10.75
CA SER A 4 -4.12 -19.31 9.57
C SER A 4 -4.94 -19.57 8.31
N PHE A 5 -5.26 -18.50 7.59
CA PHE A 5 -5.71 -18.53 6.19
C PHE A 5 -4.57 -18.23 5.22
N HIS A 6 -3.36 -17.99 5.74
CA HIS A 6 -2.21 -17.62 4.92
C HIS A 6 -1.50 -18.85 4.35
N PRO A 7 -1.33 -18.96 3.01
CA PRO A 7 -0.80 -20.18 2.39
C PRO A 7 0.68 -20.48 2.74
N CYS A 8 1.43 -19.50 3.23
CA CYS A 8 2.84 -19.63 3.55
C CYS A 8 3.13 -19.41 5.05
N TYR A 9 2.11 -19.52 5.91
CA TYR A 9 2.27 -19.46 7.36
C TYR A 9 1.49 -20.58 8.02
N VAL A 10 2.19 -21.55 8.58
CA VAL A 10 1.61 -22.70 9.25
C VAL A 10 1.31 -22.36 10.70
N ALA A 11 0.07 -22.61 11.14
CA ALA A 11 -0.41 -22.39 12.51
C ALA A 11 -1.10 -23.66 13.05
N ASP A 12 -1.70 -23.61 14.25
CA ASP A 12 -2.38 -24.75 14.86
C ASP A 12 -3.51 -25.29 13.96
N VAL A 13 -4.25 -24.38 13.32
CA VAL A 13 -5.28 -24.71 12.33
C VAL A 13 -5.03 -23.93 11.05
N ASN A 14 -5.04 -24.61 9.91
CA ASN A 14 -4.82 -24.01 8.61
C ASN A 14 -6.04 -24.22 7.70
N ARG A 15 -6.53 -23.14 7.10
CA ARG A 15 -7.66 -23.13 6.17
C ARG A 15 -7.32 -22.23 4.98
N LEU A 16 -7.74 -22.59 3.79
CA LEU A 16 -7.54 -21.79 2.59
C LEU A 16 -8.89 -21.37 2.01
N CYS A 17 -9.10 -20.08 1.86
CA CYS A 17 -10.25 -19.57 1.11
C CYS A 17 -10.02 -19.57 -0.42
N ALA A 18 -8.76 -19.58 -0.89
CA ALA A 18 -8.38 -19.69 -2.31
C ALA A 18 -9.22 -18.80 -3.26
N GLY A 19 -9.60 -17.59 -2.80
CA GLY A 19 -10.41 -16.65 -3.58
C GLY A 19 -11.93 -16.91 -3.54
N ARG A 20 -12.43 -17.94 -2.87
CA ARG A 20 -13.86 -18.07 -2.53
C ARG A 20 -14.26 -17.09 -1.43
N ASP A 21 -15.54 -16.86 -1.27
CA ASP A 21 -16.05 -16.17 -0.09
C ASP A 21 -16.00 -17.10 1.13
N PRO A 22 -15.82 -16.56 2.35
CA PRO A 22 -15.83 -17.35 3.57
C PRO A 22 -17.24 -17.91 3.85
N ASP A 23 -17.28 -19.08 4.49
CA ASP A 23 -18.49 -19.81 4.84
C ASP A 23 -18.70 -19.92 6.37
N GLU A 24 -19.76 -20.62 6.78
CA GLU A 24 -20.07 -20.82 8.20
C GLU A 24 -18.99 -21.63 8.95
N ALA A 25 -18.30 -22.54 8.25
CA ALA A 25 -17.20 -23.29 8.86
C ALA A 25 -15.96 -22.40 9.08
N ASP A 26 -15.73 -21.42 8.20
CA ASP A 26 -14.70 -20.40 8.41
C ASP A 26 -15.08 -19.49 9.59
N LEU A 27 -16.34 -19.08 9.69
CA LEU A 27 -16.85 -18.28 10.81
C LEU A 27 -16.69 -19.01 12.15
N ALA A 28 -17.05 -20.28 12.20
CA ALA A 28 -16.88 -21.08 13.40
C ALA A 28 -15.40 -21.20 13.82
N ALA A 29 -14.51 -21.43 12.85
CA ALA A 29 -13.07 -21.49 13.10
C ALA A 29 -12.52 -20.13 13.60
N ILE A 30 -12.94 -19.01 13.00
CA ILE A 30 -12.54 -17.66 13.42
C ILE A 30 -12.97 -17.38 14.87
N ARG A 31 -14.21 -17.76 15.25
CA ARG A 31 -14.74 -17.55 16.61
C ARG A 31 -14.05 -18.38 17.67
N SER A 32 -13.56 -19.56 17.31
CA SER A 32 -12.85 -20.45 18.24
C SER A 32 -11.37 -20.16 18.37
N ALA A 33 -10.80 -19.29 17.51
CA ALA A 33 -9.39 -18.94 17.51
C ALA A 33 -9.06 -17.83 18.51
N ASP A 34 -7.88 -17.90 19.13
CA ASP A 34 -7.31 -16.81 19.93
C ASP A 34 -6.72 -15.70 19.06
N ALA A 35 -6.24 -16.08 17.86
CA ALA A 35 -5.70 -15.16 16.85
C ALA A 35 -5.92 -15.69 15.43
N VAL A 36 -6.06 -14.80 14.46
CA VAL A 36 -6.30 -15.12 13.05
C VAL A 36 -5.25 -14.46 12.16
N VAL A 37 -4.57 -15.25 11.33
CA VAL A 37 -3.61 -14.79 10.33
C VAL A 37 -4.23 -14.87 8.95
N LEU A 38 -4.32 -13.74 8.26
CA LEU A 38 -4.92 -13.61 6.94
C LEU A 38 -3.85 -13.44 5.83
N PRO A 39 -4.12 -13.87 4.59
CA PRO A 39 -3.21 -13.64 3.49
C PRO A 39 -3.20 -12.17 3.06
N GLN A 40 -2.07 -11.72 2.49
CA GLN A 40 -1.92 -10.37 1.95
C GLN A 40 -3.03 -10.03 0.94
N GLY A 41 -3.50 -11.02 0.18
CA GLY A 41 -4.53 -10.86 -0.83
C GLY A 41 -5.94 -11.23 -0.38
N CYS A 42 -6.24 -11.27 0.93
CA CYS A 42 -7.57 -11.67 1.37
C CYS A 42 -8.67 -10.75 0.81
N ARG A 43 -9.82 -11.34 0.50
CA ARG A 43 -11.02 -10.59 0.12
C ARG A 43 -11.56 -9.80 1.30
N GLN A 44 -12.27 -8.72 1.01
CA GLN A 44 -12.93 -7.90 2.02
C GLN A 44 -13.92 -8.71 2.86
N SER A 45 -14.64 -9.66 2.26
CA SER A 45 -15.58 -10.56 2.95
C SER A 45 -14.89 -11.36 4.05
N LEU A 46 -13.76 -12.01 3.75
CA LEU A 46 -12.97 -12.74 4.75
C LEU A 46 -12.41 -11.81 5.84
N TYR A 47 -11.86 -10.67 5.45
CA TYR A 47 -11.33 -9.70 6.40
C TYR A 47 -12.42 -9.21 7.37
N ARG A 48 -13.57 -8.78 6.84
CA ARG A 48 -14.68 -8.29 7.67
C ARG A 48 -15.22 -9.38 8.60
N MET A 49 -15.37 -10.62 8.09
CA MET A 49 -15.76 -11.74 8.94
C MET A 49 -14.78 -11.96 10.09
N ALA A 50 -13.47 -11.99 9.81
CA ALA A 50 -12.46 -12.17 10.83
C ALA A 50 -12.48 -11.01 11.85
N ARG A 51 -12.49 -9.78 11.37
CA ARG A 51 -12.39 -8.57 12.20
C ARG A 51 -13.60 -8.33 13.09
N GLN A 52 -14.79 -8.76 12.65
CA GLN A 52 -16.03 -8.65 13.42
C GLN A 52 -16.18 -9.76 14.48
N ASN A 53 -15.47 -10.88 14.35
CA ASN A 53 -15.65 -12.05 15.20
C ASN A 53 -14.38 -12.44 15.99
N ASN A 54 -13.26 -11.73 15.79
CA ASN A 54 -12.02 -11.96 16.52
C ASN A 54 -11.29 -10.62 16.74
N SER A 55 -10.79 -10.39 17.96
CA SER A 55 -10.07 -9.16 18.32
C SER A 55 -8.62 -9.14 17.79
N HIS A 56 -8.03 -10.30 17.53
CA HIS A 56 -6.64 -10.47 17.16
C HIS A 56 -6.55 -10.98 15.70
N VAL A 57 -6.46 -10.04 14.77
CA VAL A 57 -6.38 -10.32 13.33
C VAL A 57 -5.15 -9.64 12.75
N PHE A 58 -4.29 -10.39 12.09
CA PHE A 58 -3.14 -9.90 11.34
C PHE A 58 -3.26 -10.32 9.86
N PRO A 59 -2.95 -9.45 8.88
CA PRO A 59 -2.64 -8.03 9.04
C PRO A 59 -3.86 -7.18 9.33
N ASN A 60 -3.63 -5.97 9.86
CA ASN A 60 -4.69 -4.98 9.99
C ASN A 60 -4.93 -4.28 8.64
N TYR A 61 -6.06 -4.57 8.03
CA TYR A 61 -6.51 -4.01 6.75
C TYR A 61 -7.70 -3.06 6.87
N ASP A 62 -8.00 -2.52 8.07
CA ASP A 62 -9.07 -1.55 8.25
C ASP A 62 -8.89 -0.37 7.27
N ALA A 63 -7.70 0.24 7.25
CA ALA A 63 -7.42 1.34 6.34
C ALA A 63 -7.53 0.95 4.84
N ARG A 64 -7.21 -0.28 4.47
CA ARG A 64 -7.35 -0.78 3.10
C ARG A 64 -8.79 -0.79 2.62
N PHE A 65 -9.69 -1.25 3.47
CA PHE A 65 -11.09 -1.47 3.10
C PHE A 65 -12.00 -0.28 3.45
N ASP A 66 -11.61 0.59 4.40
CA ASP A 66 -12.34 1.82 4.73
C ASP A 66 -11.94 2.98 3.81
N TYR A 67 -10.75 2.94 3.23
CA TYR A 67 -10.20 3.96 2.33
C TYR A 67 -9.69 3.32 1.02
N PRO A 68 -10.59 2.68 0.24
CA PRO A 68 -10.20 1.98 -0.97
C PRO A 68 -9.75 2.96 -2.06
N GLY A 69 -8.90 2.47 -2.95
CA GLY A 69 -8.42 3.21 -4.11
C GLY A 69 -7.53 4.40 -3.76
N LYS A 70 -7.15 5.18 -4.77
CA LYS A 70 -6.32 6.38 -4.58
C LYS A 70 -7.11 7.54 -3.97
N THR A 71 -8.41 7.62 -4.27
CA THR A 71 -9.32 8.61 -3.67
C THR A 71 -9.49 8.36 -2.18
N GLY A 72 -9.71 7.10 -1.77
CA GLY A 72 -9.76 6.71 -0.37
C GLY A 72 -8.45 6.99 0.36
N GLN A 73 -7.32 6.60 -0.22
CA GLN A 73 -6.00 6.89 0.36
C GLN A 73 -5.75 8.40 0.52
N ALA A 74 -6.13 9.21 -0.46
CA ALA A 74 -6.00 10.67 -0.36
C ALA A 74 -6.82 11.23 0.81
N ARG A 75 -8.03 10.70 1.06
CA ARG A 75 -8.84 11.05 2.23
C ARG A 75 -8.19 10.61 3.55
N LEU A 76 -7.60 9.40 3.58
CA LEU A 76 -6.87 8.92 4.76
C LEU A 76 -5.67 9.84 5.07
N PHE A 77 -4.91 10.24 4.04
CA PHE A 77 -3.81 11.19 4.19
C PHE A 77 -4.27 12.56 4.70
N GLN A 78 -5.44 13.03 4.26
CA GLN A 78 -6.06 14.25 4.77
C GLN A 78 -6.46 14.10 6.24
N LYS A 79 -7.16 13.03 6.59
CA LYS A 79 -7.61 12.73 7.95
C LYS A 79 -6.44 12.66 8.93
N LEU A 80 -5.35 12.04 8.54
CA LEU A 80 -4.15 11.91 9.35
C LEU A 80 -3.19 13.12 9.23
N SER A 81 -3.55 14.14 8.44
CA SER A 81 -2.77 15.37 8.27
C SER A 81 -1.29 15.12 7.91
N VAL A 82 -1.01 14.09 7.08
CA VAL A 82 0.35 13.81 6.64
C VAL A 82 0.76 14.68 5.46
N ALA A 83 2.06 14.94 5.35
CA ALA A 83 2.63 15.70 4.26
C ALA A 83 2.43 14.96 2.92
N ARG A 84 1.89 15.66 1.93
CA ARG A 84 1.59 15.13 0.60
C ARG A 84 1.58 16.26 -0.42
N PRO A 85 1.69 15.98 -1.72
CA PRO A 85 1.41 16.98 -2.75
C PRO A 85 0.00 17.54 -2.59
N ARG A 86 -0.20 18.79 -2.97
CA ARG A 86 -1.56 19.38 -3.01
C ARG A 86 -2.44 18.48 -3.87
N THR A 87 -3.57 18.01 -3.32
CA THR A 87 -4.40 16.95 -3.90
C THR A 87 -5.85 17.38 -3.96
N TRP A 88 -6.46 17.21 -5.14
CA TRP A 88 -7.88 17.34 -5.38
C TRP A 88 -8.47 15.95 -5.66
N ILE A 89 -9.59 15.65 -5.03
CA ILE A 89 -10.25 14.34 -5.10
C ILE A 89 -11.57 14.54 -5.85
N PHE A 90 -11.82 13.69 -6.84
CA PHE A 90 -13.03 13.68 -7.64
C PHE A 90 -13.63 12.28 -7.65
N GLU A 91 -14.94 12.19 -7.32
CA GLU A 91 -15.68 10.94 -7.36
C GLU A 91 -15.94 10.49 -8.81
N ASN A 92 -16.12 11.48 -9.70
CA ASN A 92 -16.43 11.27 -11.12
C ASN A 92 -16.11 12.53 -11.94
N THR A 93 -16.21 12.41 -13.25
CA THR A 93 -15.94 13.53 -14.18
C THR A 93 -16.98 14.65 -14.11
N GLU A 94 -18.20 14.35 -13.67
CA GLU A 94 -19.23 15.38 -13.44
C GLU A 94 -18.82 16.31 -12.30
N GLN A 95 -18.34 15.75 -11.19
CA GLN A 95 -17.82 16.56 -10.09
C GLN A 95 -16.61 17.40 -10.53
N PHE A 96 -15.73 16.81 -11.37
CA PHE A 96 -14.61 17.54 -11.95
C PHE A 96 -15.07 18.70 -12.84
N ARG A 97 -16.07 18.52 -13.71
CA ARG A 97 -16.63 19.61 -14.54
C ARG A 97 -17.14 20.78 -13.69
N ARG A 98 -17.73 20.49 -12.54
CA ARG A 98 -18.28 21.51 -11.62
C ARG A 98 -17.23 22.23 -10.78
N ARG A 99 -16.16 21.55 -10.39
CA ARG A 99 -15.18 22.03 -9.39
C ARG A 99 -13.75 22.11 -9.90
N GLY A 100 -13.49 21.76 -11.15
CA GLY A 100 -12.15 21.63 -11.71
C GLY A 100 -11.41 22.95 -11.95
N SER A 101 -12.06 24.12 -11.87
CA SER A 101 -11.41 25.42 -12.00
C SER A 101 -10.26 25.59 -11.00
N ALA A 102 -10.46 25.20 -9.74
CA ALA A 102 -9.44 25.25 -8.71
C ALA A 102 -8.18 24.42 -9.02
N VAL A 103 -8.30 23.41 -9.89
CA VAL A 103 -7.15 22.61 -10.37
C VAL A 103 -6.36 23.40 -11.40
N THR A 104 -7.04 24.03 -12.35
CA THR A 104 -6.40 24.83 -13.41
C THR A 104 -5.72 26.09 -12.86
N ASP A 105 -6.31 26.69 -11.82
CA ASP A 105 -5.75 27.86 -11.13
C ASP A 105 -4.44 27.54 -10.40
N ALA A 106 -4.22 26.27 -10.07
CA ALA A 106 -2.95 25.84 -9.44
C ALA A 106 -1.77 25.80 -10.40
N GLY A 107 -2.01 25.85 -11.72
CA GLY A 107 -1.00 25.79 -12.76
C GLY A 107 -0.49 24.38 -13.06
N PHE A 108 0.27 24.26 -14.14
CA PHE A 108 0.91 23.01 -14.57
C PHE A 108 2.41 22.99 -14.21
N PRO A 109 3.05 21.81 -14.09
CA PRO A 109 2.50 20.49 -14.36
C PRO A 109 1.67 19.91 -13.19
N LEU A 110 0.74 18.99 -13.54
CA LEU A 110 -0.11 18.25 -12.62
C LEU A 110 0.03 16.75 -12.89
N VAL A 111 -0.45 15.92 -11.95
CA VAL A 111 -0.52 14.46 -12.10
C VAL A 111 -1.95 14.01 -11.85
N LEU A 112 -2.59 13.40 -12.84
CA LEU A 112 -3.88 12.74 -12.68
C LEU A 112 -3.65 11.25 -12.44
N LYS A 113 -4.33 10.68 -11.44
CA LYS A 113 -4.26 9.26 -11.11
C LYS A 113 -5.69 8.73 -11.02
N LEU A 114 -6.03 7.78 -11.87
CA LEU A 114 -7.31 7.07 -11.77
C LEU A 114 -7.32 6.16 -10.54
N ASP A 115 -8.50 5.89 -10.01
CA ASP A 115 -8.67 5.19 -8.73
C ASP A 115 -8.24 3.71 -8.77
N TRP A 116 -8.14 3.15 -9.95
CA TRP A 116 -7.74 1.76 -10.21
C TRP A 116 -6.44 1.69 -11.03
N GLY A 117 -5.98 0.46 -11.29
CA GLY A 117 -4.74 0.16 -12.01
C GLY A 117 -3.53 0.19 -11.10
N GLY A 118 -2.48 -0.49 -11.53
CA GLY A 118 -1.20 -0.61 -10.84
C GLY A 118 -0.04 -0.11 -11.70
N GLU A 119 1.19 -0.17 -11.16
CA GLU A 119 2.45 0.07 -11.86
C GLU A 119 2.56 1.38 -12.67
N GLY A 120 1.68 2.35 -12.35
CA GLY A 120 1.65 3.65 -13.02
C GLY A 120 0.99 3.66 -14.41
N GLU A 121 0.21 2.64 -14.77
CA GLU A 121 -0.52 2.59 -16.04
C GLU A 121 -1.64 3.65 -16.12
N THR A 122 -2.26 3.95 -14.99
CA THR A 122 -3.36 4.91 -14.86
C THR A 122 -2.92 6.23 -14.22
N VAL A 123 -1.65 6.60 -14.41
CA VAL A 123 -1.05 7.82 -13.89
C VAL A 123 -0.53 8.68 -15.04
N PHE A 124 -1.05 9.90 -15.17
CA PHE A 124 -0.81 10.80 -16.28
C PHE A 124 -0.14 12.08 -15.83
N LEU A 125 1.02 12.40 -16.38
CA LEU A 125 1.65 13.70 -16.22
C LEU A 125 1.01 14.69 -17.19
N LEU A 126 0.44 15.76 -16.65
CA LEU A 126 -0.29 16.80 -17.36
C LEU A 126 0.58 18.05 -17.42
N ARG A 127 1.04 18.41 -18.58
CA ARG A 127 1.88 19.63 -18.80
C ARG A 127 1.06 20.81 -19.29
N THR A 128 -0.12 20.54 -19.87
CA THR A 128 -0.95 21.53 -20.52
C THR A 128 -2.43 21.30 -20.22
N GLN A 129 -3.26 22.30 -20.48
CA GLN A 129 -4.72 22.16 -20.45
C GLN A 129 -5.23 21.09 -21.45
N ALA A 130 -4.53 20.90 -22.57
CA ALA A 130 -4.90 19.86 -23.53
C ALA A 130 -4.64 18.45 -22.95
N ASP A 131 -3.57 18.25 -22.17
CA ASP A 131 -3.32 17.00 -21.48
C ASP A 131 -4.41 16.72 -20.46
N LEU A 132 -4.81 17.73 -19.67
CA LEU A 132 -5.88 17.60 -18.68
C LEU A 132 -7.21 17.20 -19.36
N LYS A 133 -7.55 17.81 -20.49
CA LYS A 133 -8.76 17.46 -21.25
C LYS A 133 -8.73 16.01 -21.73
N ARG A 134 -7.58 15.54 -22.26
CA ARG A 134 -7.42 14.14 -22.69
C ARG A 134 -7.54 13.16 -21.52
N ALA A 135 -6.87 13.43 -20.41
CA ALA A 135 -6.93 12.57 -19.24
C ALA A 135 -8.34 12.52 -18.63
N ALA A 136 -9.07 13.66 -18.62
CA ALA A 136 -10.46 13.69 -18.18
C ALA A 136 -11.39 12.91 -19.13
N ALA A 137 -11.15 12.93 -20.45
CA ALA A 137 -11.88 12.10 -21.40
C ALA A 137 -11.61 10.60 -21.15
N THR A 138 -10.35 10.23 -20.91
CA THR A 138 -10.01 8.85 -20.53
C THR A 138 -10.73 8.42 -19.24
N ALA A 139 -10.80 9.28 -18.22
CA ALA A 139 -11.55 9.00 -17.01
C ALA A 139 -13.06 8.78 -17.31
N ALA A 140 -13.66 9.63 -18.16
CA ALA A 140 -15.06 9.47 -18.56
C ALA A 140 -15.31 8.17 -19.34
N ASP A 141 -14.33 7.70 -20.14
CA ASP A 141 -14.44 6.42 -20.85
C ASP A 141 -14.50 5.25 -19.86
N TYR A 142 -13.67 5.29 -18.83
CA TYR A 142 -13.68 4.28 -17.78
C TYR A 142 -14.95 4.33 -16.91
N GLU A 143 -15.47 5.52 -16.60
CA GLU A 143 -16.72 5.66 -15.85
C GLU A 143 -17.89 4.90 -16.53
N ARG A 144 -17.92 4.86 -17.87
CA ARG A 144 -18.93 4.07 -18.60
C ARG A 144 -18.81 2.56 -18.38
N THR A 145 -17.69 2.09 -17.88
CA THR A 145 -17.47 0.69 -17.51
C THR A 145 -17.62 0.43 -16.00
N GLY A 146 -18.12 1.43 -15.25
CA GLY A 146 -18.31 1.33 -13.80
C GLY A 146 -17.05 1.60 -12.97
N GLN A 147 -15.99 2.13 -13.59
CA GLN A 147 -14.75 2.48 -12.90
C GLN A 147 -14.67 3.99 -12.69
N GLU A 148 -15.05 4.44 -11.50
CA GLU A 148 -15.16 5.85 -11.15
C GLU A 148 -14.02 6.28 -10.22
N GLY A 149 -13.86 7.60 -10.12
CA GLY A 149 -12.95 8.22 -9.17
C GLY A 149 -11.54 8.45 -9.70
N PHE A 150 -10.99 9.60 -9.35
CA PHE A 150 -9.59 9.96 -9.60
C PHE A 150 -9.12 11.07 -8.68
N VAL A 151 -7.82 11.20 -8.58
CA VAL A 151 -7.18 12.33 -7.91
C VAL A 151 -6.34 13.12 -8.89
N ILE A 152 -6.27 14.43 -8.69
CA ILE A 152 -5.29 15.30 -9.36
C ILE A 152 -4.36 15.85 -8.29
N GLN A 153 -3.07 15.83 -8.55
CA GLN A 153 -2.04 16.31 -7.63
C GLN A 153 -1.14 17.34 -8.31
N SER A 154 -0.67 18.34 -7.57
CA SER A 154 0.43 19.16 -8.04
C SER A 154 1.66 18.28 -8.27
N PHE A 155 2.33 18.45 -9.40
CA PHE A 155 3.60 17.77 -9.64
C PHE A 155 4.67 18.38 -8.71
N VAL A 156 5.42 17.51 -8.06
CA VAL A 156 6.58 17.89 -7.24
C VAL A 156 7.83 17.37 -7.91
N PRO A 157 8.79 18.23 -8.28
CA PRO A 157 10.09 17.80 -8.76
C PRO A 157 10.78 16.95 -7.69
N HIS A 158 11.24 15.76 -8.07
CA HIS A 158 11.74 14.74 -7.12
C HIS A 158 12.96 13.97 -7.64
N GLY A 159 13.72 14.57 -8.58
CA GLY A 159 14.96 14.01 -9.12
C GLY A 159 14.80 12.62 -9.73
N HIS A 160 13.67 12.34 -10.35
CA HIS A 160 13.34 11.01 -10.94
C HIS A 160 13.49 9.84 -9.96
N ARG A 161 13.36 10.09 -8.67
CA ARG A 161 13.45 9.06 -7.64
C ARG A 161 12.28 9.11 -6.66
N SER A 162 11.86 7.97 -6.20
CA SER A 162 10.91 7.82 -5.10
C SER A 162 11.43 6.83 -4.08
N MET A 163 11.00 6.96 -2.84
CA MET A 163 11.35 6.01 -1.79
C MET A 163 10.20 5.05 -1.59
N ARG A 164 10.48 3.75 -1.58
CA ARG A 164 9.57 2.73 -1.05
C ARG A 164 9.95 2.44 0.39
N VAL A 165 8.97 2.52 1.29
CA VAL A 165 9.09 2.01 2.66
C VAL A 165 8.13 0.84 2.82
N ALA A 166 8.66 -0.36 2.95
CA ALA A 166 7.88 -1.56 3.21
C ALA A 166 7.73 -1.76 4.72
N VAL A 167 6.48 -1.82 5.18
CA VAL A 167 6.10 -2.16 6.55
C VAL A 167 5.67 -3.61 6.59
N ILE A 168 6.27 -4.41 7.47
CA ILE A 168 5.93 -5.81 7.72
C ILE A 168 5.93 -6.00 9.25
N GLY A 169 4.76 -5.95 9.85
CA GLY A 169 4.61 -5.83 11.29
C GLY A 169 5.27 -4.55 11.82
N ARG A 170 6.25 -4.70 12.70
CA ARG A 170 7.04 -3.58 13.22
C ARG A 170 8.30 -3.26 12.41
N THR A 171 8.66 -4.12 11.46
CA THR A 171 9.84 -3.94 10.62
C THR A 171 9.55 -2.96 9.49
N ARG A 172 10.45 -2.03 9.27
CA ARG A 172 10.40 -1.06 8.17
C ARG A 172 11.68 -1.13 7.36
N THR A 173 11.55 -1.50 6.08
CA THR A 173 12.66 -1.53 5.13
C THR A 173 12.43 -0.46 4.08
N ALA A 174 13.37 0.46 3.92
CA ALA A 174 13.27 1.54 2.96
C ALA A 174 14.39 1.49 1.92
N TYR A 175 14.05 1.90 0.70
CA TYR A 175 14.98 1.98 -0.43
C TYR A 175 14.47 2.96 -1.48
N TRP A 176 15.41 3.55 -2.21
CA TRP A 176 15.11 4.38 -3.37
C TRP A 176 14.79 3.53 -4.59
N ARG A 177 13.89 4.02 -5.40
CA ARG A 177 13.65 3.59 -6.78
C ARG A 177 14.03 4.77 -7.67
N VAL A 178 15.10 4.60 -8.43
CA VAL A 178 15.72 5.66 -9.24
C VAL A 178 15.48 5.35 -10.70
N GLN A 179 14.83 6.26 -11.41
CA GLN A 179 14.65 6.19 -12.86
C GLN A 179 15.76 6.96 -13.55
N GLU A 180 16.61 6.25 -14.29
CA GLU A 180 17.80 6.84 -14.93
C GLU A 180 17.45 7.63 -16.22
N THR A 181 16.28 7.40 -16.78
CA THR A 181 15.84 8.11 -17.98
C THR A 181 14.68 9.07 -17.70
N SER A 182 14.81 10.32 -18.14
CA SER A 182 13.74 11.31 -18.07
C SER A 182 12.59 11.06 -19.05
N ARG A 183 12.74 10.09 -19.97
CA ARG A 183 11.70 9.73 -20.95
C ARG A 183 10.54 8.96 -20.36
N VAL A 184 10.77 8.31 -19.20
CA VAL A 184 9.76 7.49 -18.51
C VAL A 184 9.23 8.26 -17.30
N PHE A 185 7.93 8.45 -17.24
CA PHE A 185 7.28 9.01 -16.07
C PHE A 185 7.00 7.93 -15.03
N GLY A 186 7.40 8.20 -13.79
CA GLY A 186 7.26 7.30 -12.65
C GLY A 186 8.51 6.47 -12.39
N THR A 187 8.58 5.89 -11.21
CA THR A 187 9.75 5.19 -10.65
C THR A 187 9.43 3.73 -10.33
N SER A 188 8.53 3.10 -11.10
CA SER A 188 8.23 1.66 -10.97
C SER A 188 9.43 0.82 -11.44
N VAL A 189 9.76 -0.23 -10.69
CA VAL A 189 10.78 -1.21 -11.08
C VAL A 189 10.38 -1.92 -12.37
N ALA A 190 9.07 -2.17 -12.60
CA ALA A 190 8.57 -2.72 -13.85
C ALA A 190 8.83 -1.79 -15.06
N LYS A 191 9.02 -0.48 -14.83
CA LYS A 191 9.41 0.51 -15.85
C LYS A 191 10.92 0.75 -15.89
N GLY A 192 11.73 -0.12 -15.28
CA GLY A 192 13.20 -0.07 -15.33
C GLY A 192 13.86 0.79 -14.25
N ALA A 193 13.15 1.19 -13.20
CA ALA A 193 13.79 1.89 -12.09
C ALA A 193 14.74 0.97 -11.32
N ARG A 194 15.94 1.47 -11.00
CA ARG A 194 16.96 0.79 -10.20
C ARG A 194 16.66 0.97 -8.71
N ILE A 195 16.94 -0.06 -7.94
CA ILE A 195 16.87 -0.01 -6.48
C ILE A 195 18.21 0.45 -5.92
N ASP A 196 18.15 1.38 -4.95
CA ASP A 196 19.30 1.90 -4.23
C ASP A 196 18.98 1.96 -2.73
N THR A 197 19.81 1.30 -1.94
CA THR A 197 19.62 1.13 -0.48
C THR A 197 20.60 1.96 0.33
N THR A 198 21.49 2.72 -0.30
CA THR A 198 22.64 3.34 0.34
C THR A 198 22.67 4.87 0.23
N THR A 199 22.19 5.41 -0.89
CA THR A 199 22.22 6.87 -1.12
C THR A 199 21.30 7.59 -0.13
N ASP A 200 21.78 8.71 0.41
CA ASP A 200 21.03 9.57 1.36
C ASP A 200 20.46 8.81 2.55
N ALA A 201 21.30 8.08 3.28
CA ALA A 201 20.89 7.24 4.42
C ALA A 201 20.03 8.00 5.45
N HIS A 202 20.28 9.31 5.65
CA HIS A 202 19.49 10.15 6.54
C HIS A 202 18.03 10.33 6.05
N LEU A 203 17.80 10.43 4.73
CA LEU A 203 16.47 10.49 4.16
C LEU A 203 15.77 9.12 4.21
N ILE A 204 16.53 8.02 4.06
CA ILE A 204 16.01 6.65 4.25
C ILE A 204 15.48 6.51 5.68
N HIS A 205 16.26 6.95 6.68
CA HIS A 205 15.82 6.92 8.08
C HIS A 205 14.60 7.79 8.32
N LEU A 206 14.59 9.02 7.81
CA LEU A 206 13.44 9.92 7.92
C LEU A 206 12.17 9.33 7.29
N GLY A 207 12.29 8.69 6.12
CA GLY A 207 11.18 7.96 5.49
C GLY A 207 10.63 6.83 6.38
N GLN A 208 11.52 6.06 7.01
CA GLN A 208 11.13 5.01 7.96
C GLN A 208 10.42 5.56 9.20
N GLU A 209 10.85 6.71 9.71
CA GLU A 209 10.23 7.35 10.88
C GLU A 209 8.81 7.84 10.57
N VAL A 210 8.61 8.60 9.48
CA VAL A 210 7.30 9.16 9.15
C VAL A 210 6.29 8.08 8.78
N VAL A 211 6.74 7.01 8.11
CA VAL A 211 5.88 5.85 7.83
C VAL A 211 5.60 5.07 9.11
N GLY A 212 6.55 4.98 10.03
CA GLY A 212 6.33 4.38 11.35
C GLY A 212 5.28 5.14 12.17
N ASP A 213 5.30 6.48 12.12
CA ASP A 213 4.26 7.29 12.75
C ASP A 213 2.90 7.07 12.09
N PHE A 214 2.86 7.08 10.76
CA PHE A 214 1.64 6.79 10.02
C PHE A 214 1.06 5.41 10.37
N SER A 215 1.89 4.37 10.40
CA SER A 215 1.48 3.00 10.75
C SER A 215 0.86 2.93 12.15
N ARG A 216 1.48 3.57 13.14
CA ARG A 216 0.90 3.62 14.52
C ARG A 216 -0.47 4.29 14.56
N ARG A 217 -0.67 5.37 13.79
CA ARG A 217 -1.91 6.16 13.78
C ARG A 217 -3.01 5.54 12.93
N SER A 218 -2.66 4.80 11.88
CA SER A 218 -3.61 4.16 10.94
C SER A 218 -3.88 2.70 11.26
N GLY A 219 -3.01 2.04 12.04
CA GLY A 219 -3.03 0.61 12.26
C GLY A 219 -2.43 -0.22 11.11
N VAL A 220 -1.99 0.39 10.00
CA VAL A 220 -1.43 -0.35 8.86
C VAL A 220 -0.12 -1.02 9.25
N ASP A 221 -0.09 -2.34 9.18
CA ASP A 221 1.04 -3.18 9.60
C ASP A 221 1.59 -4.10 8.49
N LEU A 222 0.99 -4.09 7.29
CA LEU A 222 1.50 -4.79 6.11
C LEU A 222 1.18 -4.02 4.84
N ALA A 223 2.11 -3.15 4.40
CA ALA A 223 1.98 -2.36 3.17
C ALA A 223 3.33 -1.78 2.72
N GLY A 224 3.42 -1.41 1.44
CA GLY A 224 4.49 -0.59 0.88
C GLY A 224 4.03 0.85 0.69
N PHE A 225 4.74 1.80 1.26
CA PHE A 225 4.46 3.23 1.12
C PHE A 225 5.38 3.86 0.08
N ASP A 226 4.82 4.68 -0.78
CA ASP A 226 5.60 5.47 -1.74
C ASP A 226 5.69 6.91 -1.27
N LEU A 227 6.93 7.38 -1.13
CA LEU A 227 7.27 8.74 -0.75
C LEU A 227 8.11 9.40 -1.84
N ILE A 228 8.01 10.72 -1.95
CA ILE A 228 8.96 11.55 -2.68
C ILE A 228 9.51 12.64 -1.76
N PHE A 229 10.69 13.16 -2.13
CA PHE A 229 11.28 14.34 -1.53
C PHE A 229 11.42 15.40 -2.62
N GLU A 230 11.13 16.62 -2.31
CA GLU A 230 11.31 17.72 -3.24
C GLU A 230 12.80 17.88 -3.61
N GLU A 231 13.11 18.03 -4.91
CA GLU A 231 14.49 18.07 -5.41
C GLU A 231 15.26 19.30 -4.93
N THR A 232 14.55 20.41 -4.76
CA THR A 232 15.12 21.66 -4.25
C THR A 232 14.28 22.15 -3.09
N PRO A 233 14.51 21.66 -1.87
CA PRO A 233 13.90 22.29 -0.70
C PRO A 233 14.39 23.74 -0.64
N ARG A 234 13.52 24.66 -0.26
CA ARG A 234 13.93 26.03 0.08
C ARG A 234 15.10 25.94 1.06
N SER A 235 16.13 26.75 0.86
CA SER A 235 17.45 26.65 1.48
C SER A 235 17.48 26.50 3.01
N ASP A 236 16.37 26.74 3.69
CA ASP A 236 16.25 26.71 5.15
C ASP A 236 15.29 25.63 5.70
N GLU A 237 14.70 24.79 4.82
CA GLU A 237 13.80 23.73 5.24
C GLU A 237 14.46 22.36 5.15
N ASN A 238 14.34 21.56 6.22
CA ASN A 238 14.73 20.15 6.20
C ASN A 238 13.91 19.40 5.13
N PRO A 239 14.53 18.47 4.37
CA PRO A 239 13.82 17.65 3.39
C PRO A 239 12.59 16.99 4.00
N ARG A 240 11.41 17.25 3.42
CA ARG A 240 10.16 16.72 3.94
C ARG A 240 9.63 15.60 3.05
N PRO A 241 9.46 14.36 3.56
CA PRO A 241 8.89 13.30 2.77
C PRO A 241 7.40 13.54 2.54
N LEU A 242 6.97 13.40 1.28
CA LEU A 242 5.59 13.56 0.85
C LEU A 242 5.00 12.19 0.50
N PHE A 243 3.89 11.82 1.13
CA PHE A 243 3.18 10.57 0.86
C PHE A 243 2.50 10.63 -0.51
N LEU A 244 2.73 9.61 -1.34
CA LEU A 244 2.11 9.46 -2.66
C LEU A 244 1.05 8.38 -2.71
N GLU A 245 1.32 7.20 -2.14
CA GLU A 245 0.47 6.01 -2.27
C GLU A 245 0.77 4.96 -1.20
N ILE A 246 -0.25 4.16 -0.87
CA ILE A 246 -0.13 2.94 -0.06
C ILE A 246 -0.41 1.74 -0.97
N ASN A 247 0.55 0.82 -1.03
CA ASN A 247 0.46 -0.40 -1.82
C ASN A 247 0.32 -1.59 -0.86
N TYR A 248 -0.88 -2.16 -0.74
CA TYR A 248 -1.12 -3.36 0.08
C TYR A 248 -0.58 -4.64 -0.60
N PHE A 249 -0.35 -4.57 -1.92
CA PHE A 249 0.47 -5.51 -2.68
C PHE A 249 1.70 -4.76 -3.19
N PHE A 250 2.87 -5.18 -2.81
CA PHE A 250 4.10 -4.48 -3.19
C PHE A 250 5.18 -5.43 -3.69
N GLY A 251 6.01 -4.95 -4.62
CA GLY A 251 7.12 -5.70 -5.18
C GLY A 251 8.16 -6.05 -4.11
N ARG A 252 8.71 -7.23 -4.19
CA ARG A 252 9.62 -7.81 -3.19
C ARG A 252 11.11 -7.66 -3.55
N THR A 253 11.42 -7.18 -4.75
CA THR A 253 12.81 -7.06 -5.25
C THR A 253 13.67 -6.22 -4.32
N GLY A 254 13.18 -5.08 -3.84
CA GLY A 254 13.90 -4.20 -2.91
C GLY A 254 14.05 -4.75 -1.48
N LEU A 255 13.38 -5.86 -1.18
CA LEU A 255 13.52 -6.59 0.09
C LEU A 255 14.51 -7.77 -0.01
N GLY A 256 15.09 -8.02 -1.19
CA GLY A 256 15.90 -9.21 -1.42
C GLY A 256 15.12 -10.41 -2.00
N GLY A 257 13.93 -10.15 -2.55
CA GLY A 257 13.10 -11.16 -3.21
C GLY A 257 12.03 -11.79 -2.30
N SER A 258 11.34 -12.79 -2.86
CA SER A 258 10.20 -13.44 -2.19
C SER A 258 10.62 -14.25 -0.96
N GLY A 259 11.75 -14.94 -1.01
CA GLY A 259 12.26 -15.70 0.15
C GLY A 259 12.42 -14.78 1.36
N ARG A 260 13.17 -13.69 1.18
CA ARG A 260 13.39 -12.73 2.27
C ARG A 260 12.10 -12.06 2.76
N PHE A 261 11.17 -11.78 1.87
CA PHE A 261 9.85 -11.26 2.27
C PHE A 261 9.11 -12.23 3.20
N TYR A 262 9.08 -13.53 2.88
CA TYR A 262 8.39 -14.52 3.72
C TYR A 262 9.09 -14.75 5.06
N GLU A 263 10.41 -14.70 5.12
CA GLU A 263 11.15 -14.71 6.39
C GLU A 263 10.76 -13.52 7.29
N LEU A 264 10.72 -12.32 6.72
CA LEU A 264 10.30 -11.10 7.44
C LEU A 264 8.84 -11.17 7.89
N LEU A 265 7.96 -11.70 7.04
CA LEU A 265 6.54 -11.85 7.34
C LEU A 265 6.32 -12.86 8.47
N GLN A 266 6.98 -14.02 8.40
CA GLN A 266 6.92 -15.03 9.45
C GLN A 266 7.41 -14.47 10.79
N ALA A 267 8.56 -13.81 10.80
CA ALA A 267 9.09 -13.18 12.01
C ALA A 267 8.18 -12.08 12.57
N ALA A 268 7.47 -11.36 11.69
CA ALA A 268 6.51 -10.33 12.10
C ALA A 268 5.27 -10.96 12.74
N ILE A 269 4.74 -12.04 12.17
CA ILE A 269 3.58 -12.77 12.71
C ILE A 269 3.95 -13.41 14.06
N ASP A 270 5.11 -14.09 14.14
CA ASP A 270 5.57 -14.72 15.38
C ASP A 270 5.73 -13.69 16.51
N ARG A 271 6.31 -12.54 16.20
CA ARG A 271 6.43 -11.45 17.18
C ARG A 271 5.06 -10.89 17.61
N TRP A 272 4.15 -10.70 16.66
CA TRP A 272 2.79 -10.24 16.95
C TRP A 272 2.05 -11.22 17.85
N LEU A 273 2.17 -12.53 17.61
CA LEU A 273 1.61 -13.57 18.47
C LEU A 273 2.25 -13.56 19.88
N ALA A 274 3.57 -13.44 19.95
CA ALA A 274 4.29 -13.34 21.24
C ALA A 274 3.85 -12.11 22.04
N ASP A 275 3.61 -10.96 21.41
CA ASP A 275 3.07 -9.76 22.07
C ASP A 275 1.66 -10.00 22.65
N LEU A 276 0.90 -10.97 22.11
CA LEU A 276 -0.39 -11.42 22.63
C LEU A 276 -0.27 -12.53 23.70
N GLY A 277 0.93 -12.99 24.00
CA GLY A 277 1.17 -14.14 24.88
C GLY A 277 0.80 -15.48 24.24
N LEU A 278 0.82 -15.56 22.90
CA LEU A 278 0.46 -16.74 22.12
C LEU A 278 1.70 -17.30 21.40
N ASP A 279 1.82 -18.64 21.42
CA ASP A 279 2.84 -19.36 20.67
C ASP A 279 2.21 -20.38 19.72
N VAL A 280 2.78 -20.51 18.51
CA VAL A 280 2.38 -21.54 17.55
C VAL A 280 2.97 -22.88 17.98
N ASN A 281 2.11 -23.88 18.15
CA ASN A 281 2.56 -25.26 18.40
C ASN A 281 3.01 -25.92 17.07
N ARG A 282 4.27 -25.64 16.65
CA ARG A 282 4.81 -26.10 15.35
C ARG A 282 5.16 -27.59 15.31
N THR A 283 5.22 -28.27 16.43
CA THR A 283 5.54 -29.70 16.50
C THR A 283 4.52 -30.60 15.81
N ALA A 284 3.27 -30.17 15.66
CA ALA A 284 2.23 -30.90 14.94
C ALA A 284 2.31 -30.75 13.40
N ALA A 285 3.01 -29.76 12.88
CA ALA A 285 3.07 -29.43 11.44
C ALA A 285 4.21 -30.13 10.71
N GLU A 286 5.29 -30.47 11.40
CA GLU A 286 6.46 -31.16 10.79
C GLU A 286 6.21 -32.61 10.44
N THR A 287 5.20 -33.26 11.07
CA THR A 287 4.84 -34.64 10.80
C THR A 287 4.06 -34.85 9.49
N CYS A 288 3.53 -33.81 8.83
CA CYS A 288 2.82 -33.93 7.55
C CYS A 288 3.70 -33.84 6.30
N ASN A 289 4.96 -33.42 6.40
CA ASN A 289 5.87 -33.27 5.23
C ASN A 289 6.83 -34.44 5.03
N GLY A 290 6.67 -35.52 5.77
CA GLY A 290 7.59 -36.67 5.79
C GLY A 290 7.12 -37.90 5.01
N ASN A 291 6.31 -37.80 3.96
CA ASN A 291 6.08 -38.92 3.04
C ASN A 291 5.50 -38.42 1.70
N ASN A 292 6.38 -38.20 0.74
CA ASN A 292 6.06 -38.51 -0.66
C ASN A 292 7.33 -38.99 -1.36
N PRO A 293 7.31 -40.20 -1.97
CA PRO A 293 8.43 -40.79 -2.68
C PRO A 293 8.74 -40.10 -3.99
#